data_73170c93c44696ef51ab05567366ad59
#
_entry.id   73170c93c44696ef51ab05567366ad59
#
_cell.length_a   1.000
_cell.length_b   1.000
_cell.length_c   1.000
_cell.angle_alpha   90.00
_cell.angle_beta   90.00
_cell.angle_gamma   90.00
#
_symmetry.space_group_name_H-M   'P 1'
#
loop_
_entity.id
_entity.type
_entity.pdbx_description
1 polymer ?
#
loop_
_entity_poly.entity_id
_entity_poly.type
_entity_poly.pdbx_seq_one_letter_code
_entity_poly.pdbx_strand_id
1 'polypeptide(L)'
;MNQLGVINQYIASVTKQSGMAGESPVLQTYANVRGPYLISTLQNLAAASVNTAKKKTPDAIYRQGTNGIGTYAKGMEMAFLAEYDSICALFSRDEWAKVFNLTCQGSISELARTLRELNTHIKTNLPTDCYLAYEIVEIMSNISSSLESRTGELKPSFAAALKPVRETGKSSLADLLEDTRRRIAALPAIPPDGASVQITSDTVTRLQTMVDFLRPISSIMISIGDGGWKSTSQSNVSSDQIPSLNSFEIGADGKQIFAHYCIDTIDTLLSSLEQKAKPLLKGKPTLGVFLANNATVIERMIRNSDLQPLLSNRMADIDKWRKTGAQLYTLAWREPSTHLLDVQYTNRGSQRPPSGSAASIDSAAILKGLSSKDKDAIKEKFRLFNTSFDELVAKHKSLSMEREVKDLLSRQVQQMIEPLYCRFWDRYHEVDKGKGKYVKYDKAGISGVFLSLG
;
A
#
# COMPACT_ATOMS: atom_id res chain seq x y z
N MET A 1 -5.89 55.15 -15.94
CA MET A 1 -5.79 54.08 -16.98
C MET A 1 -6.08 54.65 -18.40
N ASN A 2 -7.20 55.33 -18.67
CA ASN A 2 -7.53 55.81 -20.03
C ASN A 2 -6.46 56.71 -20.66
N GLN A 3 -5.85 57.68 -19.90
CA GLN A 3 -4.80 58.57 -20.44
C GLN A 3 -3.53 57.81 -20.86
N LEU A 4 -3.09 56.84 -20.08
CA LEU A 4 -1.94 56.00 -20.42
C LEU A 4 -2.18 55.14 -21.66
N GLY A 5 -3.38 54.60 -21.85
CA GLY A 5 -3.79 53.89 -23.06
C GLY A 5 -3.73 54.75 -24.31
N VAL A 6 -4.21 56.00 -24.24
CA VAL A 6 -4.14 56.97 -25.35
C VAL A 6 -2.69 57.31 -25.71
N ILE A 7 -1.86 57.55 -24.70
CA ILE A 7 -0.42 57.82 -24.88
C ILE A 7 0.27 56.61 -25.55
N ASN A 8 -0.01 55.40 -25.11
CA ASN A 8 0.57 54.19 -25.68
C ASN A 8 0.14 54.00 -27.16
N GLN A 9 -1.14 54.19 -27.46
CA GLN A 9 -1.64 54.18 -28.85
C GLN A 9 -0.96 55.21 -29.75
N TYR A 10 -0.72 56.42 -29.22
CA TYR A 10 -0.02 57.46 -29.97
C TYR A 10 1.43 57.03 -30.23
N ILE A 11 2.16 56.56 -29.24
CA ILE A 11 3.54 56.08 -29.40
C ILE A 11 3.59 54.93 -30.42
N ALA A 12 2.69 53.96 -30.33
CA ALA A 12 2.60 52.84 -31.28
C ALA A 12 2.34 53.31 -32.71
N SER A 13 1.50 54.33 -32.91
CA SER A 13 1.21 54.90 -34.22
C SER A 13 2.45 55.59 -34.84
N VAL A 14 3.18 56.36 -34.02
CA VAL A 14 4.40 57.09 -34.45
C VAL A 14 5.54 56.08 -34.77
N THR A 15 5.68 55.03 -33.97
CA THR A 15 6.71 53.97 -34.20
C THR A 15 6.43 53.21 -35.48
N LYS A 16 5.18 52.91 -35.80
CA LYS A 16 4.79 52.31 -37.07
C LYS A 16 5.07 53.19 -38.27
N GLN A 17 4.83 54.50 -38.12
CA GLN A 17 5.06 55.48 -39.23
C GLN A 17 6.56 55.71 -39.50
N SER A 18 7.40 55.63 -38.47
CA SER A 18 8.87 55.83 -38.61
C SER A 18 9.63 54.69 -39.23
N GLY A 19 8.98 53.58 -39.62
CA GLY A 19 9.62 52.42 -40.27
C GLY A 19 10.60 51.68 -39.38
N MET A 20 10.64 51.99 -38.09
CA MET A 20 11.39 51.19 -37.11
C MET A 20 10.71 49.84 -36.90
N ALA A 21 11.15 48.85 -37.62
CA ALA A 21 10.73 47.45 -37.47
C ALA A 21 11.28 46.85 -36.15
N GLY A 22 11.09 47.54 -35.04
CA GLY A 22 11.52 47.13 -33.70
C GLY A 22 10.33 47.01 -32.76
N GLU A 23 10.51 46.24 -31.71
CA GLU A 23 9.54 46.11 -30.63
C GLU A 23 9.28 47.47 -29.99
N SER A 24 8.00 47.77 -29.70
CA SER A 24 7.65 49.00 -29.00
C SER A 24 8.42 49.09 -27.66
N PRO A 25 9.24 50.12 -27.41
CA PRO A 25 9.98 50.26 -26.17
C PRO A 25 9.08 50.33 -24.93
N VAL A 26 7.81 50.64 -25.12
CA VAL A 26 6.80 50.70 -24.08
C VAL A 26 6.52 49.32 -23.47
N LEU A 27 6.51 48.25 -24.29
CA LEU A 27 6.30 46.91 -23.80
C LEU A 27 7.37 46.48 -22.80
N GLN A 28 8.63 46.72 -23.19
CA GLN A 28 9.77 46.40 -22.33
C GLN A 28 9.84 47.25 -21.08
N THR A 29 9.52 48.56 -21.21
CA THR A 29 9.48 49.48 -20.05
C THR A 29 8.42 49.05 -19.06
N TYR A 30 7.21 48.70 -19.56
CA TYR A 30 6.13 48.20 -18.70
C TYR A 30 6.58 46.92 -17.95
N ALA A 31 7.10 45.95 -18.65
CA ALA A 31 7.57 44.70 -18.06
C ALA A 31 8.70 44.91 -17.02
N ASN A 32 9.63 45.82 -17.31
CA ASN A 32 10.74 46.17 -16.41
C ASN A 32 10.26 46.85 -15.10
N VAL A 33 9.12 47.52 -15.10
CA VAL A 33 8.54 48.14 -13.90
C VAL A 33 7.64 47.17 -13.16
N ARG A 34 6.76 46.47 -13.89
CA ARG A 34 5.72 45.62 -13.28
C ARG A 34 6.25 44.25 -12.87
N GLY A 35 7.21 43.67 -13.60
CA GLY A 35 7.80 42.39 -13.27
C GLY A 35 8.44 42.36 -11.87
N PRO A 36 9.36 43.26 -11.51
CA PRO A 36 9.90 43.35 -10.14
C PRO A 36 8.83 43.59 -9.07
N TYR A 37 7.78 44.36 -9.37
CA TYR A 37 6.66 44.55 -8.45
C TYR A 37 5.92 43.24 -8.15
N LEU A 38 5.62 42.43 -9.16
CA LEU A 38 5.01 41.10 -8.99
C LEU A 38 5.91 40.19 -8.16
N ILE A 39 7.21 40.15 -8.43
CA ILE A 39 8.17 39.34 -7.66
C ILE A 39 8.13 39.79 -6.18
N SER A 40 8.29 41.07 -5.90
CA SER A 40 8.28 41.59 -4.53
C SER A 40 6.98 41.28 -3.78
N THR A 41 5.83 41.39 -4.48
CA THR A 41 4.51 41.06 -3.89
C THR A 41 4.42 39.59 -3.48
N LEU A 42 4.98 38.67 -4.24
CA LEU A 42 4.88 37.23 -4.05
C LEU A 42 6.01 36.61 -3.21
N GLN A 43 7.14 37.34 -3.03
CA GLN A 43 8.35 36.83 -2.42
C GLN A 43 8.16 36.26 -1.01
N ASN A 44 7.38 36.94 -0.17
CA ASN A 44 7.13 36.49 1.20
C ASN A 44 6.31 35.19 1.24
N LEU A 45 5.36 35.02 0.31
CA LEU A 45 4.56 33.81 0.19
C LEU A 45 5.42 32.64 -0.30
N ALA A 46 6.31 32.87 -1.27
CA ALA A 46 7.26 31.90 -1.75
C ALA A 46 8.19 31.43 -0.62
N ALA A 47 8.79 32.36 0.12
CA ALA A 47 9.65 32.06 1.28
C ALA A 47 8.90 31.30 2.38
N ALA A 48 7.64 31.68 2.67
CA ALA A 48 6.82 31.02 3.67
C ALA A 48 6.54 29.55 3.31
N SER A 49 6.32 29.24 2.02
CA SER A 49 6.09 27.85 1.59
C SER A 49 7.33 26.96 1.84
N VAL A 50 8.53 27.44 1.53
CA VAL A 50 9.78 26.72 1.78
C VAL A 50 10.05 26.57 3.29
N ASN A 51 9.88 27.65 4.05
CA ASN A 51 10.11 27.64 5.48
C ASN A 51 9.13 26.71 6.23
N THR A 52 7.89 26.63 5.79
CA THR A 52 6.90 25.73 6.38
C THR A 52 7.30 24.28 6.18
N ALA A 53 7.80 23.91 5.00
CA ALA A 53 8.30 22.58 4.75
C ALA A 53 9.49 22.23 5.67
N LYS A 54 10.44 23.13 5.84
CA LYS A 54 11.65 22.94 6.67
C LYS A 54 11.37 22.88 8.18
N LYS A 55 10.29 23.49 8.66
CA LYS A 55 9.92 23.55 10.09
C LYS A 55 9.12 22.36 10.58
N LYS A 56 8.80 21.42 9.70
CA LYS A 56 8.03 20.22 10.04
C LYS A 56 8.76 19.37 11.09
N THR A 57 8.01 18.78 12.02
CA THR A 57 8.55 17.80 12.99
C THR A 57 9.13 16.60 12.23
N PRO A 58 10.33 16.13 12.57
CA PRO A 58 10.86 14.90 11.99
C PRO A 58 9.86 13.75 12.08
N ASP A 59 9.79 12.91 11.06
CA ASP A 59 8.91 11.75 10.95
C ASP A 59 7.40 12.00 10.90
N ALA A 60 6.95 13.25 11.03
CA ALA A 60 5.54 13.57 10.84
C ALA A 60 5.14 13.42 9.36
N ILE A 61 4.07 12.67 9.09
CA ILE A 61 3.52 12.55 7.74
C ILE A 61 2.92 13.89 7.31
N TYR A 62 3.19 14.30 6.07
CA TYR A 62 2.62 15.50 5.50
C TYR A 62 1.09 15.43 5.45
N ARG A 63 0.42 16.51 5.82
CA ARG A 63 -1.04 16.66 5.73
C ARG A 63 -1.40 17.73 4.70
N GLN A 64 -2.44 17.46 3.93
CA GLN A 64 -2.93 18.38 2.91
C GLN A 64 -3.22 19.79 3.50
N GLY A 65 -2.83 20.82 2.76
CA GLY A 65 -3.06 22.22 3.14
C GLY A 65 -2.16 22.78 4.24
N THR A 66 -1.22 21.98 4.79
CA THR A 66 -0.34 22.47 5.87
C THR A 66 0.88 23.24 5.36
N ASN A 67 1.17 23.20 4.05
CA ASN A 67 2.23 23.98 3.43
C ASN A 67 1.70 25.30 2.86
N GLY A 68 2.52 26.35 2.90
CA GLY A 68 2.18 27.67 2.35
C GLY A 68 2.06 27.72 0.81
N ILE A 69 2.34 26.62 0.09
CA ILE A 69 2.32 26.59 -1.37
C ILE A 69 0.94 26.95 -1.95
N GLY A 70 -0.14 26.51 -1.30
CA GLY A 70 -1.50 26.85 -1.73
C GLY A 70 -1.78 28.35 -1.67
N THR A 71 -1.33 29.01 -0.61
CA THR A 71 -1.46 30.47 -0.45
C THR A 71 -0.59 31.22 -1.45
N TYR A 72 0.65 30.77 -1.67
CA TYR A 72 1.54 31.34 -2.68
C TYR A 72 0.95 31.24 -4.09
N ALA A 73 0.46 30.08 -4.43
CA ALA A 73 -0.14 29.80 -5.71
C ALA A 73 -1.42 30.64 -5.96
N LYS A 74 -2.29 30.76 -4.95
CA LYS A 74 -3.50 31.60 -5.03
C LYS A 74 -3.15 33.07 -5.17
N GLY A 75 -2.15 33.56 -4.41
CA GLY A 75 -1.65 34.93 -4.54
C GLY A 75 -1.09 35.21 -5.94
N MET A 76 -0.36 34.25 -6.52
CA MET A 76 0.15 34.34 -7.90
C MET A 76 -0.97 34.40 -8.93
N GLU A 77 -1.97 33.53 -8.82
CA GLU A 77 -3.13 33.53 -9.71
C GLU A 77 -3.84 34.91 -9.72
N MET A 78 -4.13 35.42 -8.53
CA MET A 78 -4.79 36.71 -8.38
C MET A 78 -3.95 37.86 -8.94
N ALA A 79 -2.65 37.88 -8.66
CA ALA A 79 -1.74 38.92 -9.15
C ALA A 79 -1.61 38.88 -10.68
N PHE A 80 -1.49 37.68 -11.28
CA PHE A 80 -1.38 37.53 -12.73
C PHE A 80 -2.67 37.90 -13.47
N LEU A 81 -3.83 37.56 -12.94
CA LEU A 81 -5.12 37.94 -13.53
C LEU A 81 -5.33 39.47 -13.47
N ALA A 82 -5.03 40.11 -12.34
CA ALA A 82 -5.09 41.56 -12.22
C ALA A 82 -4.12 42.28 -13.16
N GLU A 83 -2.93 41.69 -13.35
CA GLU A 83 -1.94 42.24 -14.28
C GLU A 83 -2.40 42.10 -15.73
N TYR A 84 -2.99 40.92 -16.08
CA TYR A 84 -3.56 40.71 -17.42
C TYR A 84 -4.68 41.69 -17.73
N ASP A 85 -5.60 41.92 -16.80
CA ASP A 85 -6.68 42.92 -16.95
C ASP A 85 -6.12 44.32 -17.16
N SER A 86 -5.01 44.70 -16.47
CA SER A 86 -4.30 45.97 -16.64
C SER A 86 -3.67 46.08 -18.04
N ILE A 87 -3.06 45.01 -18.51
CA ILE A 87 -2.45 44.94 -19.86
C ILE A 87 -3.51 45.08 -20.95
N CYS A 88 -4.64 44.38 -20.79
CA CYS A 88 -5.77 44.50 -21.74
C CYS A 88 -6.32 45.94 -21.83
N ALA A 89 -6.25 46.73 -20.75
CA ALA A 89 -6.68 48.10 -20.75
C ALA A 89 -5.67 49.12 -21.36
N LEU A 90 -4.38 48.72 -21.42
CA LEU A 90 -3.29 49.63 -21.82
C LEU A 90 -2.73 49.34 -23.21
N PHE A 91 -2.79 48.13 -23.66
CA PHE A 91 -2.13 47.64 -24.89
C PHE A 91 -3.13 47.15 -25.93
N SER A 92 -2.71 47.08 -27.20
CA SER A 92 -3.46 46.46 -28.26
C SER A 92 -3.52 44.94 -28.12
N ARG A 93 -4.57 44.32 -28.67
CA ARG A 93 -4.85 42.88 -28.53
C ARG A 93 -3.70 42.01 -29.03
N ASP A 94 -3.02 42.43 -30.09
CA ASP A 94 -1.88 41.77 -30.70
C ASP A 94 -0.62 41.79 -29.80
N GLU A 95 -0.56 42.67 -28.81
CA GLU A 95 0.56 42.82 -27.89
C GLU A 95 0.32 42.13 -26.52
N TRP A 96 -0.92 41.76 -26.17
CA TRP A 96 -1.29 41.26 -24.85
C TRP A 96 -0.43 40.07 -24.42
N ALA A 97 -0.34 39.04 -25.25
CA ALA A 97 0.41 37.82 -24.96
C ALA A 97 1.88 38.13 -24.67
N LYS A 98 2.49 38.96 -25.50
CA LYS A 98 3.90 39.33 -25.38
C LYS A 98 4.20 40.10 -24.11
N VAL A 99 3.43 41.17 -23.83
CA VAL A 99 3.59 42.00 -22.61
C VAL A 99 3.38 41.14 -21.38
N PHE A 100 2.34 40.33 -21.38
CA PHE A 100 2.01 39.47 -20.25
C PHE A 100 3.11 38.43 -19.94
N ASN A 101 3.61 37.73 -20.98
CA ASN A 101 4.71 36.77 -20.83
C ASN A 101 5.99 37.45 -20.31
N LEU A 102 6.37 38.63 -20.86
CA LEU A 102 7.54 39.39 -20.41
C LEU A 102 7.39 39.83 -18.94
N THR A 103 6.21 40.32 -18.56
CA THR A 103 5.94 40.81 -17.22
C THR A 103 5.95 39.71 -16.17
N CYS A 104 5.41 38.55 -16.48
CA CYS A 104 5.32 37.40 -15.57
C CYS A 104 6.59 36.53 -15.52
N GLN A 105 7.51 36.67 -16.47
CA GLN A 105 8.70 35.78 -16.61
C GLN A 105 9.53 35.69 -15.33
N GLY A 106 9.77 36.83 -14.66
CA GLY A 106 10.55 36.84 -13.41
C GLY A 106 9.87 36.11 -12.27
N SER A 107 8.55 36.26 -12.13
CA SER A 107 7.75 35.56 -11.10
C SER A 107 7.68 34.05 -11.39
N ILE A 108 7.60 33.63 -12.66
CA ILE A 108 7.68 32.21 -13.05
C ILE A 108 9.08 31.63 -12.75
N SER A 109 10.15 32.39 -12.96
CA SER A 109 11.51 31.97 -12.61
C SER A 109 11.67 31.77 -11.10
N GLU A 110 11.05 32.65 -10.29
CA GLU A 110 11.01 32.55 -8.83
C GLU A 110 10.16 31.34 -8.37
N LEU A 111 9.03 31.09 -9.01
CA LEU A 111 8.24 29.86 -8.79
C LEU A 111 9.10 28.61 -9.06
N ALA A 112 9.78 28.56 -10.21
CA ALA A 112 10.63 27.43 -10.55
C ALA A 112 11.77 27.21 -9.53
N ARG A 113 12.33 28.29 -8.96
CA ARG A 113 13.30 28.23 -7.87
C ARG A 113 12.67 27.64 -6.61
N THR A 114 11.53 28.16 -6.19
CA THR A 114 10.79 27.73 -5.01
C THR A 114 10.40 26.25 -5.11
N LEU A 115 9.91 25.82 -6.28
CA LEU A 115 9.56 24.41 -6.51
C LEU A 115 10.78 23.50 -6.49
N ARG A 116 11.95 23.93 -6.95
CA ARG A 116 13.20 23.16 -6.83
C ARG A 116 13.63 23.01 -5.38
N GLU A 117 13.51 24.04 -4.56
CA GLU A 117 13.85 23.95 -3.12
C GLU A 117 12.91 22.99 -2.39
N LEU A 118 11.59 23.10 -2.62
CA LEU A 118 10.60 22.17 -2.07
C LEU A 118 10.87 20.74 -2.54
N ASN A 119 11.17 20.56 -3.82
CA ASN A 119 11.49 19.24 -4.38
C ASN A 119 12.73 18.60 -3.75
N THR A 120 13.75 19.38 -3.44
CA THR A 120 14.94 18.91 -2.72
C THR A 120 14.56 18.44 -1.32
N HIS A 121 13.72 19.21 -0.61
CA HIS A 121 13.20 18.82 0.71
C HIS A 121 12.38 17.51 0.63
N ILE A 122 11.48 17.39 -0.34
CA ILE A 122 10.66 16.20 -0.56
C ILE A 122 11.55 14.96 -0.80
N LYS A 123 12.56 15.07 -1.66
CA LYS A 123 13.48 13.96 -1.94
C LYS A 123 14.25 13.49 -0.71
N THR A 124 14.65 14.42 0.15
CA THR A 124 15.37 14.10 1.39
C THR A 124 14.46 13.36 2.39
N ASN A 125 13.17 13.68 2.40
CA ASN A 125 12.18 13.15 3.35
C ASN A 125 11.06 12.37 2.64
N LEU A 126 11.38 11.62 1.60
CA LEU A 126 10.41 11.03 0.68
C LEU A 126 9.27 10.23 1.36
N PRO A 127 9.54 9.37 2.37
CA PRO A 127 8.47 8.57 2.99
C PRO A 127 7.39 9.39 3.69
N THR A 128 7.71 10.61 4.13
CA THR A 128 6.79 11.51 4.87
C THR A 128 6.29 12.68 4.03
N ASP A 129 7.03 13.07 2.99
CA ASP A 129 6.77 14.31 2.23
C ASP A 129 6.44 14.11 0.74
N CYS A 130 6.37 12.87 0.24
CA CYS A 130 5.90 12.61 -1.12
C CYS A 130 4.49 13.18 -1.38
N TYR A 131 3.67 13.27 -0.36
CA TYR A 131 2.31 13.84 -0.42
C TYR A 131 2.31 15.33 -0.77
N LEU A 132 3.33 16.08 -0.32
CA LEU A 132 3.53 17.48 -0.71
C LEU A 132 3.79 17.60 -2.22
N ALA A 133 4.54 16.64 -2.82
CA ALA A 133 4.72 16.63 -4.27
C ALA A 133 3.39 16.47 -5.01
N TYR A 134 2.52 15.58 -4.53
CA TYR A 134 1.19 15.34 -5.12
C TYR A 134 0.32 16.59 -5.01
N GLU A 135 0.30 17.25 -3.86
CA GLU A 135 -0.44 18.50 -3.65
C GLU A 135 0.08 19.63 -4.54
N ILE A 136 1.39 19.81 -4.66
CA ILE A 136 1.99 20.81 -5.57
C ILE A 136 1.56 20.54 -7.02
N VAL A 137 1.57 19.28 -7.47
CA VAL A 137 1.14 18.93 -8.83
C VAL A 137 -0.33 19.31 -9.05
N GLU A 138 -1.19 19.05 -8.09
CA GLU A 138 -2.62 19.41 -8.19
C GLU A 138 -2.82 20.92 -8.22
N ILE A 139 -2.26 21.66 -7.25
CA ILE A 139 -2.40 23.10 -7.12
C ILE A 139 -1.88 23.80 -8.39
N MET A 140 -0.67 23.46 -8.84
CA MET A 140 -0.06 24.10 -10.00
C MET A 140 -0.79 23.78 -11.30
N SER A 141 -1.31 22.55 -11.43
CA SER A 141 -2.12 22.17 -12.59
C SER A 141 -3.45 22.96 -12.64
N ASN A 142 -4.11 23.13 -11.50
CA ASN A 142 -5.35 23.89 -11.41
C ASN A 142 -5.14 25.38 -11.78
N ILE A 143 -4.08 25.99 -11.24
CA ILE A 143 -3.76 27.41 -11.55
C ILE A 143 -3.36 27.57 -13.01
N SER A 144 -2.51 26.70 -13.52
CA SER A 144 -2.12 26.71 -14.92
C SER A 144 -3.34 26.64 -15.85
N SER A 145 -4.32 25.78 -15.53
CA SER A 145 -5.56 25.66 -16.30
C SER A 145 -6.46 26.90 -16.16
N SER A 146 -6.54 27.49 -14.97
CA SER A 146 -7.29 28.71 -14.71
C SER A 146 -6.71 29.91 -15.49
N LEU A 147 -5.40 30.10 -15.45
CA LEU A 147 -4.71 31.16 -16.19
C LEU A 147 -4.83 30.93 -17.70
N GLU A 148 -4.63 29.71 -18.21
CA GLU A 148 -4.80 29.38 -19.61
C GLU A 148 -6.21 29.71 -20.11
N SER A 149 -7.25 29.34 -19.36
CA SER A 149 -8.64 29.61 -19.76
C SER A 149 -8.96 31.09 -19.87
N ARG A 150 -8.32 31.94 -19.07
CA ARG A 150 -8.55 33.39 -19.03
C ARG A 150 -7.61 34.17 -19.96
N THR A 151 -6.35 33.78 -20.01
CA THR A 151 -5.29 34.54 -20.72
C THR A 151 -4.81 33.89 -22.02
N GLY A 152 -4.99 32.60 -22.17
CA GLY A 152 -4.41 31.79 -23.26
C GLY A 152 -2.91 31.54 -23.09
N GLU A 153 -2.29 31.98 -21.97
CA GLU A 153 -0.84 32.09 -21.85
C GLU A 153 -0.30 31.32 -20.62
N LEU A 154 1.03 31.25 -20.52
CA LEU A 154 1.83 30.72 -19.40
C LEU A 154 1.78 29.21 -19.16
N LYS A 155 0.90 28.42 -19.79
CA LYS A 155 0.83 26.96 -19.57
C LYS A 155 2.16 26.24 -19.77
N PRO A 156 2.92 26.50 -20.85
CA PRO A 156 4.25 25.86 -21.04
C PRO A 156 5.23 26.24 -19.93
N SER A 157 5.19 27.49 -19.45
CA SER A 157 6.06 27.99 -18.39
C SER A 157 5.78 27.33 -17.05
N PHE A 158 4.50 27.19 -16.68
CA PHE A 158 4.08 26.43 -15.49
C PHE A 158 4.47 24.93 -15.61
N ALA A 159 4.25 24.32 -16.77
CA ALA A 159 4.63 22.92 -17.01
C ALA A 159 6.15 22.71 -16.85
N ALA A 160 6.98 23.62 -17.35
CA ALA A 160 8.43 23.58 -17.19
C ALA A 160 8.86 23.75 -15.72
N ALA A 161 8.25 24.70 -15.00
CA ALA A 161 8.53 24.92 -13.56
C ALA A 161 8.14 23.70 -12.70
N LEU A 162 7.02 23.04 -13.03
CA LEU A 162 6.48 21.90 -12.31
C LEU A 162 7.20 20.57 -12.61
N LYS A 163 7.89 20.48 -13.75
CA LYS A 163 8.51 19.23 -14.24
C LYS A 163 9.33 18.49 -13.17
N PRO A 164 10.25 19.11 -12.39
CA PRO A 164 11.05 18.41 -11.40
C PRO A 164 10.20 17.75 -10.29
N VAL A 165 9.14 18.42 -9.82
CA VAL A 165 8.25 17.89 -8.78
C VAL A 165 7.41 16.74 -9.34
N ARG A 166 6.92 16.86 -10.57
CA ARG A 166 6.16 15.80 -11.24
C ARG A 166 7.01 14.54 -11.44
N GLU A 167 8.26 14.66 -11.84
CA GLU A 167 9.17 13.52 -11.95
C GLU A 167 9.46 12.88 -10.58
N THR A 168 9.62 13.68 -9.52
CA THR A 168 9.72 13.14 -8.16
C THR A 168 8.44 12.43 -7.74
N GLY A 169 7.25 12.97 -8.05
CA GLY A 169 5.99 12.29 -7.81
C GLY A 169 5.88 10.94 -8.54
N LYS A 170 6.39 10.83 -9.76
CA LYS A 170 6.44 9.56 -10.51
C LYS A 170 7.39 8.56 -9.88
N SER A 171 8.64 8.97 -9.60
CA SER A 171 9.65 8.07 -9.04
C SER A 171 9.31 7.64 -7.61
N SER A 172 8.60 8.48 -6.84
CA SER A 172 8.23 8.19 -5.46
C SER A 172 7.47 6.88 -5.29
N LEU A 173 6.67 6.47 -6.29
CA LEU A 173 5.91 5.23 -6.24
C LEU A 173 6.82 4.00 -6.18
N ALA A 174 7.86 3.95 -7.02
CA ALA A 174 8.86 2.89 -6.99
C ALA A 174 9.77 2.99 -5.75
N ASP A 175 10.19 4.20 -5.40
CA ASP A 175 11.06 4.47 -4.25
C ASP A 175 10.39 4.04 -2.92
N LEU A 176 9.07 4.21 -2.79
CA LEU A 176 8.31 3.78 -1.61
C LEU A 176 8.19 2.26 -1.51
N LEU A 177 8.13 1.53 -2.62
CA LEU A 177 8.19 0.07 -2.62
C LEU A 177 9.57 -0.41 -2.16
N GLU A 178 10.62 0.20 -2.67
CA GLU A 178 11.99 -0.13 -2.28
C GLU A 178 12.27 0.25 -0.83
N ASP A 179 11.74 1.38 -0.34
CA ASP A 179 11.81 1.76 1.07
C ASP A 179 11.16 0.69 1.96
N THR A 180 10.01 0.14 1.56
CA THR A 180 9.36 -0.95 2.29
C THR A 180 10.26 -2.18 2.39
N ARG A 181 10.89 -2.61 1.29
CA ARG A 181 11.85 -3.73 1.28
C ARG A 181 13.04 -3.47 2.19
N ARG A 182 13.64 -2.27 2.09
CA ARG A 182 14.80 -1.86 2.88
C ARG A 182 14.49 -1.83 4.38
N ARG A 183 13.35 -1.26 4.77
CA ARG A 183 12.90 -1.21 6.17
C ARG A 183 12.68 -2.61 6.74
N ILE A 184 12.09 -3.53 5.97
CA ILE A 184 11.91 -4.92 6.40
C ILE A 184 13.25 -5.62 6.53
N ALA A 185 14.15 -5.46 5.56
CA ALA A 185 15.50 -6.03 5.63
C ALA A 185 16.27 -5.54 6.87
N ALA A 186 16.07 -4.28 7.25
CA ALA A 186 16.70 -3.65 8.41
C ALA A 186 16.02 -3.99 9.76
N LEU A 187 14.89 -4.71 9.79
CA LEU A 187 14.26 -5.11 11.06
C LEU A 187 15.24 -5.91 11.92
N PRO A 188 15.47 -5.51 13.17
CA PRO A 188 16.44 -6.16 14.04
C PRO A 188 16.01 -7.58 14.43
N ALA A 189 14.71 -7.82 14.54
CA ALA A 189 14.13 -9.10 14.89
C ALA A 189 12.71 -9.24 14.33
N ILE A 190 12.30 -10.50 14.19
CA ILE A 190 10.89 -10.88 13.94
C ILE A 190 10.34 -11.45 15.25
N PRO A 191 9.10 -11.13 15.66
CA PRO A 191 8.50 -11.64 16.87
C PRO A 191 8.50 -13.19 16.90
N PRO A 192 9.14 -13.83 17.89
CA PRO A 192 9.28 -15.28 17.94
C PRO A 192 7.96 -16.01 18.21
N ASP A 193 6.96 -15.29 18.69
CA ASP A 193 5.59 -15.74 18.96
C ASP A 193 4.65 -15.59 17.75
N GLY A 194 5.13 -15.05 16.63
CA GLY A 194 4.36 -14.87 15.41
C GLY A 194 3.44 -13.64 15.41
N ALA A 195 3.60 -12.70 16.34
CA ALA A 195 2.86 -11.44 16.33
C ALA A 195 3.10 -10.63 15.05
N SER A 196 2.14 -9.78 14.67
CA SER A 196 2.29 -8.83 13.57
C SER A 196 3.35 -7.77 13.88
N VAL A 197 3.94 -7.17 12.85
CA VAL A 197 4.99 -6.15 12.99
C VAL A 197 4.47 -4.76 12.62
N GLN A 198 5.00 -3.73 13.31
CA GLN A 198 4.58 -2.34 13.13
C GLN A 198 4.67 -1.84 11.68
N ILE A 199 5.69 -2.28 10.94
CA ILE A 199 5.86 -1.87 9.53
C ILE A 199 4.66 -2.25 8.64
N THR A 200 3.88 -3.27 9.04
CA THR A 200 2.63 -3.63 8.35
C THR A 200 1.61 -2.52 8.48
N SER A 201 1.36 -2.05 9.70
CA SER A 201 0.43 -0.94 9.95
C SER A 201 0.92 0.36 9.30
N ASP A 202 2.22 0.67 9.41
CA ASP A 202 2.82 1.87 8.79
C ASP A 202 2.63 1.89 7.28
N THR A 203 2.81 0.72 6.62
CA THR A 203 2.66 0.61 5.17
C THR A 203 1.22 0.82 4.74
N VAL A 204 0.25 0.24 5.45
CA VAL A 204 -1.17 0.45 5.14
C VAL A 204 -1.59 1.89 5.43
N THR A 205 -1.14 2.49 6.53
CA THR A 205 -1.40 3.91 6.86
C THR A 205 -0.88 4.82 5.75
N ARG A 206 0.29 4.51 5.17
CA ARG A 206 0.81 5.24 4.00
C ARG A 206 -0.14 5.16 2.81
N LEU A 207 -0.68 3.97 2.50
CA LEU A 207 -1.66 3.81 1.43
C LEU A 207 -2.97 4.56 1.72
N GLN A 208 -3.43 4.56 2.98
CA GLN A 208 -4.60 5.34 3.41
C GLN A 208 -4.38 6.84 3.19
N THR A 209 -3.21 7.37 3.60
CA THR A 209 -2.88 8.77 3.38
C THR A 209 -2.80 9.14 1.88
N MET A 210 -2.36 8.20 1.02
CA MET A 210 -2.34 8.42 -0.43
C MET A 210 -3.74 8.63 -1.02
N VAL A 211 -4.80 8.10 -0.39
CA VAL A 211 -6.18 8.29 -0.86
C VAL A 211 -6.61 9.75 -0.78
N ASP A 212 -6.11 10.52 0.20
CA ASP A 212 -6.39 11.96 0.30
C ASP A 212 -5.88 12.74 -0.93
N PHE A 213 -4.88 12.17 -1.63
CA PHE A 213 -4.25 12.74 -2.83
C PHE A 213 -4.58 11.95 -4.10
N LEU A 214 -5.68 11.21 -4.11
CA LEU A 214 -6.01 10.28 -5.20
C LEU A 214 -6.08 10.96 -6.57
N ARG A 215 -6.60 12.20 -6.64
CA ARG A 215 -6.73 12.96 -7.89
C ARG A 215 -5.38 13.23 -8.58
N PRO A 216 -4.39 13.86 -7.92
CA PRO A 216 -3.07 14.07 -8.50
C PRO A 216 -2.31 12.75 -8.71
N ILE A 217 -2.42 11.78 -7.80
CA ILE A 217 -1.81 10.45 -7.94
C ILE A 217 -2.34 9.73 -9.18
N SER A 218 -3.65 9.75 -9.41
CA SER A 218 -4.26 9.15 -10.61
C SER A 218 -3.69 9.75 -11.89
N SER A 219 -3.53 11.07 -11.96
CA SER A 219 -2.91 11.76 -13.10
C SER A 219 -1.46 11.34 -13.31
N ILE A 220 -0.69 11.20 -12.23
CA ILE A 220 0.70 10.73 -12.27
C ILE A 220 0.73 9.28 -12.77
N MET A 221 -0.09 8.40 -12.20
CA MET A 221 -0.13 6.97 -12.55
C MET A 221 -0.54 6.73 -13.99
N ILE A 222 -1.53 7.45 -14.51
CA ILE A 222 -1.89 7.41 -15.93
C ILE A 222 -0.67 7.76 -16.81
N SER A 223 0.16 8.73 -16.38
CA SER A 223 1.33 9.16 -17.15
C SER A 223 2.48 8.16 -17.18
N ILE A 224 2.58 7.26 -16.19
CA ILE A 224 3.60 6.20 -16.14
C ILE A 224 3.10 4.84 -16.64
N GLY A 225 1.78 4.68 -16.77
CA GLY A 225 1.15 3.42 -17.12
C GLY A 225 1.03 2.42 -15.96
N ASP A 226 0.17 1.41 -16.15
CA ASP A 226 -0.03 0.37 -15.14
C ASP A 226 1.24 -0.47 -14.95
N GLY A 227 1.65 -0.66 -13.69
CA GLY A 227 2.87 -1.38 -13.35
C GLY A 227 4.18 -0.62 -13.59
N GLY A 228 4.13 0.65 -14.05
CA GLY A 228 5.32 1.47 -14.31
C GLY A 228 6.22 1.70 -13.09
N TRP A 229 5.72 1.50 -11.89
CA TRP A 229 6.49 1.53 -10.62
C TRP A 229 7.35 0.29 -10.37
N LYS A 230 7.20 -0.78 -11.16
CA LYS A 230 7.98 -2.04 -11.02
C LYS A 230 9.33 -1.99 -11.71
N SER A 231 9.57 -1.00 -12.57
CA SER A 231 10.67 -0.97 -13.55
C SER A 231 11.99 -0.39 -13.03
N THR A 232 12.46 -0.76 -11.83
CA THR A 232 13.77 -0.29 -11.34
C THR A 232 14.92 -1.28 -11.55
N SER A 233 14.70 -2.48 -12.07
CA SER A 233 15.77 -3.46 -12.18
C SER A 233 16.05 -4.04 -13.59
N GLN A 234 15.24 -3.76 -14.59
CA GLN A 234 15.53 -4.22 -15.97
C GLN A 234 14.71 -3.42 -17.00
N SER A 235 15.23 -2.31 -17.50
CA SER A 235 14.97 -1.97 -18.90
C SER A 235 15.93 -0.90 -19.40
N ASN A 236 16.96 -1.32 -20.10
CA ASN A 236 17.44 -0.65 -21.30
C ASN A 236 16.35 -0.84 -22.39
N VAL A 237 15.20 -0.22 -22.23
CA VAL A 237 14.23 -0.07 -23.30
C VAL A 237 14.04 1.40 -23.54
N SER A 238 14.53 1.83 -24.71
CA SER A 238 14.42 3.15 -25.26
C SER A 238 13.03 3.74 -25.03
N SER A 239 13.00 4.94 -24.45
CA SER A 239 11.82 5.72 -24.07
C SER A 239 11.01 6.28 -25.25
N ASP A 240 11.10 5.69 -26.45
CA ASP A 240 10.44 6.15 -27.66
C ASP A 240 9.24 5.31 -28.12
N GLN A 241 8.80 4.34 -27.32
CA GLN A 241 7.54 3.66 -27.64
C GLN A 241 6.37 4.38 -26.95
N ILE A 242 5.63 5.12 -27.78
CA ILE A 242 4.26 5.57 -27.46
C ILE A 242 3.47 4.30 -27.09
N PRO A 243 2.87 4.22 -25.88
CA PRO A 243 2.06 3.06 -25.51
C PRO A 243 0.98 2.84 -26.58
N SER A 244 0.86 1.61 -27.08
CA SER A 244 -0.18 1.28 -28.06
C SER A 244 -1.55 1.57 -27.48
N LEU A 245 -2.46 2.11 -28.28
CA LEU A 245 -3.84 2.45 -27.90
C LEU A 245 -4.61 1.31 -27.21
N ASN A 246 -4.21 0.06 -27.38
CA ASN A 246 -4.83 -1.11 -26.76
C ASN A 246 -4.53 -1.26 -25.25
N SER A 247 -3.51 -0.58 -24.71
CA SER A 247 -3.25 -0.55 -23.27
C SER A 247 -4.04 0.55 -22.54
N PHE A 248 -4.66 1.48 -23.28
CA PHE A 248 -5.47 2.56 -22.71
C PHE A 248 -6.88 2.12 -22.29
N GLU A 249 -7.44 1.07 -22.88
CA GLU A 249 -8.82 0.65 -22.59
C GLU A 249 -8.98 -0.07 -21.24
N ILE A 250 -7.93 -0.72 -20.72
CA ILE A 250 -8.00 -1.46 -19.43
C ILE A 250 -7.38 -0.64 -18.28
N GLY A 251 -6.52 0.33 -18.55
CA GLY A 251 -5.77 1.10 -17.57
C GLY A 251 -6.15 2.57 -17.45
N ALA A 252 -7.17 3.03 -18.17
CA ALA A 252 -7.51 4.45 -18.25
C ALA A 252 -8.10 5.05 -16.97
N ASP A 253 -8.62 4.22 -16.03
CA ASP A 253 -9.07 4.69 -14.73
C ASP A 253 -7.90 4.72 -13.73
N GLY A 254 -7.42 5.92 -13.41
CA GLY A 254 -6.35 6.11 -12.44
C GLY A 254 -6.65 5.51 -11.06
N LYS A 255 -7.92 5.32 -10.69
CA LYS A 255 -8.32 4.61 -9.47
C LYS A 255 -8.01 3.11 -9.55
N GLN A 256 -8.23 2.50 -10.72
CA GLN A 256 -7.91 1.08 -10.91
C GLN A 256 -6.40 0.85 -10.88
N ILE A 257 -5.63 1.74 -11.51
CA ILE A 257 -4.16 1.69 -11.47
C ILE A 257 -3.66 1.89 -10.03
N PHE A 258 -4.27 2.81 -9.27
CA PHE A 258 -3.94 3.01 -7.86
C PHE A 258 -4.28 1.77 -7.02
N ALA A 259 -5.42 1.14 -7.24
CA ALA A 259 -5.78 -0.12 -6.58
C ALA A 259 -4.74 -1.22 -6.88
N HIS A 260 -4.24 -1.30 -8.10
CA HIS A 260 -3.18 -2.22 -8.49
C HIS A 260 -1.86 -1.92 -7.75
N TYR A 261 -1.47 -0.65 -7.67
CA TYR A 261 -0.33 -0.22 -6.87
C TYR A 261 -0.45 -0.60 -5.39
N CYS A 262 -1.64 -0.46 -4.81
CA CYS A 262 -1.90 -0.89 -3.43
C CYS A 262 -1.66 -2.38 -3.23
N ILE A 263 -2.17 -3.21 -4.13
CA ILE A 263 -1.96 -4.67 -4.07
C ILE A 263 -0.48 -5.02 -4.25
N ASP A 264 0.20 -4.42 -5.21
CA ASP A 264 1.64 -4.62 -5.40
C ASP A 264 2.47 -4.21 -4.17
N THR A 265 2.04 -3.15 -3.46
CA THR A 265 2.67 -2.71 -2.22
C THR A 265 2.46 -3.74 -1.11
N ILE A 266 1.24 -4.27 -0.97
CA ILE A 266 0.88 -5.31 0.01
C ILE A 266 1.62 -6.61 -0.28
N ASP A 267 1.68 -7.04 -1.53
CA ASP A 267 2.43 -8.23 -1.94
C ASP A 267 3.93 -8.07 -1.71
N THR A 268 4.48 -6.88 -1.99
CA THR A 268 5.87 -6.56 -1.68
C THR A 268 6.15 -6.62 -0.18
N LEU A 269 5.26 -6.07 0.64
CA LEU A 269 5.34 -6.12 2.10
C LEU A 269 5.34 -7.56 2.60
N LEU A 270 4.31 -8.34 2.26
CA LEU A 270 4.12 -9.69 2.78
C LEU A 270 5.18 -10.67 2.28
N SER A 271 5.58 -10.59 1.00
CA SER A 271 6.67 -11.42 0.46
C SER A 271 8.03 -11.09 1.11
N SER A 272 8.32 -9.82 1.34
CA SER A 272 9.55 -9.41 2.03
C SER A 272 9.55 -9.84 3.50
N LEU A 273 8.41 -9.78 4.18
CA LEU A 273 8.24 -10.28 5.55
C LEU A 273 8.42 -11.81 5.60
N GLU A 274 7.86 -12.55 4.65
CA GLU A 274 8.06 -14.00 4.55
C GLU A 274 9.53 -14.35 4.37
N GLN A 275 10.21 -13.69 3.43
CA GLN A 275 11.64 -13.93 3.18
C GLN A 275 12.49 -13.65 4.42
N LYS A 276 12.22 -12.56 5.15
CA LYS A 276 12.92 -12.21 6.40
C LYS A 276 12.59 -13.15 7.54
N ALA A 277 11.34 -13.58 7.68
CA ALA A 277 10.87 -14.41 8.78
C ALA A 277 11.28 -15.89 8.65
N LYS A 278 11.33 -16.40 7.42
CA LYS A 278 11.59 -17.81 7.13
C LYS A 278 12.86 -18.39 7.78
N PRO A 279 14.02 -17.72 7.76
CA PRO A 279 15.22 -18.20 8.45
C PRO A 279 15.19 -17.95 9.97
N LEU A 280 14.40 -16.99 10.45
CA LEU A 280 14.42 -16.52 11.85
C LEU A 280 13.40 -17.25 12.74
N LEU A 281 12.24 -17.61 12.19
CA LEU A 281 11.19 -18.29 12.94
C LEU A 281 11.39 -19.79 12.96
N LYS A 282 11.41 -20.36 14.16
CA LYS A 282 11.55 -21.80 14.36
C LYS A 282 10.23 -22.51 14.02
N GLY A 283 10.20 -23.19 12.87
CA GLY A 283 9.12 -24.07 12.45
C GLY A 283 8.00 -23.38 11.66
N LYS A 284 7.42 -24.16 10.76
CA LYS A 284 6.33 -23.76 9.85
C LYS A 284 5.09 -23.16 10.57
N PRO A 285 4.64 -23.68 11.75
CA PRO A 285 3.48 -23.11 12.42
C PRO A 285 3.63 -21.66 12.83
N THR A 286 4.79 -21.27 13.38
CA THR A 286 5.06 -19.89 13.81
C THR A 286 5.11 -18.95 12.60
N LEU A 287 5.76 -19.36 11.51
CA LEU A 287 5.76 -18.61 10.25
C LEU A 287 4.34 -18.46 9.70
N GLY A 288 3.54 -19.54 9.75
CA GLY A 288 2.15 -19.51 9.30
C GLY A 288 1.30 -18.49 10.07
N VAL A 289 1.43 -18.48 11.40
CA VAL A 289 0.73 -17.50 12.27
C VAL A 289 1.21 -16.08 11.96
N PHE A 290 2.52 -15.88 11.82
CA PHE A 290 3.08 -14.57 11.49
C PHE A 290 2.51 -13.99 10.19
N LEU A 291 2.45 -14.78 9.13
CA LEU A 291 1.87 -14.35 7.84
C LEU A 291 0.37 -14.09 7.96
N ALA A 292 -0.36 -14.99 8.61
CA ALA A 292 -1.81 -14.83 8.80
C ALA A 292 -2.15 -13.58 9.62
N ASN A 293 -1.40 -13.29 10.70
CA ASN A 293 -1.58 -12.10 11.52
C ASN A 293 -1.37 -10.81 10.72
N ASN A 294 -0.26 -10.70 9.98
CA ASN A 294 0.04 -9.52 9.17
C ASN A 294 -1.03 -9.32 8.08
N ALA A 295 -1.45 -10.38 7.39
CA ALA A 295 -2.52 -10.30 6.39
C ALA A 295 -3.87 -9.87 7.01
N THR A 296 -4.19 -10.35 8.22
CA THR A 296 -5.42 -9.98 8.94
C THR A 296 -5.40 -8.51 9.38
N VAL A 297 -4.27 -8.01 9.87
CA VAL A 297 -4.09 -6.58 10.20
C VAL A 297 -4.31 -5.72 8.96
N ILE A 298 -3.71 -6.09 7.83
CA ILE A 298 -3.90 -5.38 6.54
C ILE A 298 -5.39 -5.36 6.16
N GLU A 299 -6.02 -6.53 6.15
CA GLU A 299 -7.45 -6.65 5.80
C GLU A 299 -8.34 -5.77 6.68
N ARG A 300 -8.12 -5.80 8.00
CA ARG A 300 -8.87 -5.00 8.97
C ARG A 300 -8.68 -3.50 8.75
N MET A 301 -7.44 -3.04 8.51
CA MET A 301 -7.15 -1.63 8.25
C MET A 301 -7.77 -1.14 6.94
N ILE A 302 -7.78 -1.96 5.90
CA ILE A 302 -8.42 -1.63 4.62
C ILE A 302 -9.93 -1.52 4.80
N ARG A 303 -10.56 -2.50 5.46
CA ARG A 303 -12.02 -2.51 5.68
C ARG A 303 -12.52 -1.29 6.48
N ASN A 304 -11.69 -0.75 7.35
CA ASN A 304 -12.01 0.40 8.21
C ASN A 304 -11.52 1.74 7.63
N SER A 305 -11.33 1.84 6.32
CA SER A 305 -10.78 3.03 5.68
C SER A 305 -11.35 3.26 4.27
N ASP A 306 -11.03 4.41 3.70
CA ASP A 306 -11.39 4.79 2.32
C ASP A 306 -10.69 3.94 1.24
N LEU A 307 -9.79 3.04 1.63
CA LEU A 307 -9.25 2.02 0.73
C LEU A 307 -10.27 0.92 0.41
N GLN A 308 -11.28 0.69 1.26
CA GLN A 308 -12.25 -0.39 1.08
C GLN A 308 -12.96 -0.32 -0.28
N PRO A 309 -13.58 0.79 -0.71
CA PRO A 309 -14.25 0.87 -2.00
C PRO A 309 -13.30 0.67 -3.19
N LEU A 310 -12.02 1.03 -3.05
CA LEU A 310 -11.02 0.90 -4.09
C LEU A 310 -10.51 -0.55 -4.24
N LEU A 311 -10.43 -1.29 -3.13
CA LEU A 311 -9.84 -2.63 -3.06
C LEU A 311 -10.85 -3.76 -2.90
N SER A 312 -12.17 -3.48 -2.88
CA SER A 312 -13.22 -4.49 -2.66
C SER A 312 -13.07 -5.71 -3.57
N ASN A 313 -12.79 -5.50 -4.85
CA ASN A 313 -12.60 -6.57 -5.85
C ASN A 313 -11.25 -7.29 -5.75
N ARG A 314 -10.33 -6.80 -4.93
CA ARG A 314 -8.97 -7.32 -4.75
C ARG A 314 -8.74 -7.96 -3.37
N MET A 315 -9.73 -7.94 -2.49
CA MET A 315 -9.61 -8.54 -1.14
C MET A 315 -9.23 -10.02 -1.17
N ALA A 316 -9.62 -10.72 -2.24
CA ALA A 316 -9.24 -12.13 -2.46
C ALA A 316 -7.71 -12.33 -2.57
N ASP A 317 -6.96 -11.33 -3.06
CA ASP A 317 -5.50 -11.40 -3.17
C ASP A 317 -4.83 -11.34 -1.79
N ILE A 318 -5.36 -10.53 -0.89
CA ILE A 318 -4.90 -10.46 0.52
C ILE A 318 -5.27 -11.75 1.27
N ASP A 319 -6.50 -12.28 1.05
CA ASP A 319 -6.95 -13.52 1.66
C ASP A 319 -6.10 -14.74 1.27
N LYS A 320 -5.47 -14.74 0.09
CA LYS A 320 -4.48 -15.78 -0.30
C LYS A 320 -3.34 -15.88 0.69
N TRP A 321 -2.81 -14.74 1.16
CA TRP A 321 -1.72 -14.72 2.14
C TRP A 321 -2.16 -15.29 3.48
N ARG A 322 -3.38 -14.94 3.95
CA ARG A 322 -3.94 -15.51 5.17
C ARG A 322 -4.15 -17.02 5.04
N LYS A 323 -4.67 -17.49 3.90
CA LYS A 323 -4.84 -18.93 3.61
C LYS A 323 -3.49 -19.66 3.56
N THR A 324 -2.48 -19.09 2.93
CA THR A 324 -1.13 -19.65 2.90
C THR A 324 -0.57 -19.79 4.32
N GLY A 325 -0.71 -18.75 5.15
CA GLY A 325 -0.33 -18.82 6.56
C GLY A 325 -1.07 -19.92 7.32
N ALA A 326 -2.38 -20.02 7.15
CA ALA A 326 -3.19 -21.05 7.78
C ALA A 326 -2.79 -22.49 7.32
N GLN A 327 -2.47 -22.66 6.04
CA GLN A 327 -1.96 -23.93 5.52
C GLN A 327 -0.61 -24.32 6.14
N LEU A 328 0.32 -23.37 6.24
CA LEU A 328 1.62 -23.63 6.89
C LEU A 328 1.45 -24.03 8.36
N TYR A 329 0.52 -23.41 9.07
CA TYR A 329 0.20 -23.74 10.43
C TYR A 329 -0.40 -25.14 10.56
N THR A 330 -1.43 -25.46 9.77
CA THR A 330 -2.14 -26.74 9.84
C THR A 330 -1.31 -27.93 9.38
N LEU A 331 -0.23 -27.73 8.61
CA LEU A 331 0.69 -28.79 8.21
C LEU A 331 1.29 -29.52 9.42
N ALA A 332 1.60 -28.85 10.53
CA ALA A 332 2.13 -29.49 11.71
C ALA A 332 1.13 -30.45 12.38
N TRP A 333 -0.16 -30.13 12.31
CA TRP A 333 -1.23 -30.94 12.88
C TRP A 333 -1.53 -32.22 12.11
N ARG A 334 -0.88 -32.43 10.97
CA ARG A 334 -0.92 -33.72 10.26
C ARG A 334 -0.20 -34.82 11.01
N GLU A 335 0.83 -34.51 11.79
CA GLU A 335 1.60 -35.50 12.55
C GLU A 335 0.71 -36.27 13.53
N PRO A 336 -0.01 -35.63 14.50
CA PRO A 336 -0.92 -36.38 15.34
C PRO A 336 -2.03 -37.09 14.54
N SER A 337 -2.49 -36.55 13.41
CA SER A 337 -3.46 -37.25 12.56
C SER A 337 -2.99 -38.57 12.05
N THR A 338 -1.69 -38.76 11.75
CA THR A 338 -1.14 -40.01 11.23
C THR A 338 -1.22 -41.14 12.25
N HIS A 339 -1.14 -40.82 13.53
CA HIS A 339 -1.26 -41.81 14.60
C HIS A 339 -2.68 -42.34 14.80
N LEU A 340 -3.69 -41.61 14.29
CA LEU A 340 -5.09 -42.00 14.34
C LEU A 340 -5.58 -42.81 13.14
N LEU A 341 -4.67 -43.17 12.22
CA LEU A 341 -4.99 -44.05 11.10
C LEU A 341 -5.18 -45.49 11.58
N ASP A 342 -6.07 -46.22 10.92
CA ASP A 342 -6.39 -47.60 11.27
C ASP A 342 -5.14 -48.50 11.31
N VAL A 343 -5.14 -49.48 12.22
CA VAL A 343 -4.07 -50.48 12.36
C VAL A 343 -4.23 -51.50 11.24
N GLN A 344 -3.14 -51.83 10.52
CA GLN A 344 -3.12 -52.95 9.63
C GLN A 344 -2.98 -54.24 10.48
N TYR A 345 -4.02 -55.09 10.46
CA TYR A 345 -4.03 -56.29 11.24
C TYR A 345 -3.05 -57.32 10.66
N THR A 346 -2.23 -57.93 11.55
CA THR A 346 -1.25 -58.93 11.17
C THR A 346 -1.88 -60.29 10.88
N ASN A 347 -3.12 -60.55 11.33
CA ASN A 347 -3.84 -61.79 11.09
C ASN A 347 -4.81 -61.65 9.90
N ARG A 348 -4.50 -62.26 8.80
CA ARG A 348 -5.32 -62.33 7.57
C ARG A 348 -6.67 -63.10 7.72
N GLY A 349 -6.98 -63.66 8.91
CA GLY A 349 -8.17 -64.47 9.16
C GLY A 349 -9.34 -63.77 9.84
N SER A 350 -9.17 -62.58 10.39
CA SER A 350 -10.27 -61.82 11.01
C SER A 350 -10.96 -60.91 9.98
N GLN A 351 -12.22 -61.21 9.73
CA GLN A 351 -13.09 -60.40 8.85
C GLN A 351 -12.96 -58.92 9.20
N ARG A 352 -12.69 -58.11 8.19
CA ARG A 352 -12.74 -56.65 8.25
C ARG A 352 -14.10 -56.27 8.84
N PRO A 353 -14.17 -55.47 9.94
CA PRO A 353 -15.44 -55.05 10.44
C PRO A 353 -16.21 -54.29 9.33
N PRO A 354 -17.53 -54.52 9.16
CA PRO A 354 -18.29 -53.92 8.09
C PRO A 354 -18.18 -52.39 8.14
N SER A 355 -17.76 -51.82 7.05
CA SER A 355 -17.79 -50.37 6.83
C SER A 355 -19.22 -49.99 6.44
N GLY A 356 -20.05 -49.67 7.42
CA GLY A 356 -21.40 -49.14 7.14
C GLY A 356 -22.48 -49.72 8.02
N SER A 357 -22.73 -49.08 9.11
CA SER A 357 -24.03 -48.77 9.73
C SER A 357 -23.80 -48.18 11.11
N ALA A 358 -24.62 -47.27 11.53
CA ALA A 358 -24.60 -46.56 12.84
C ALA A 358 -25.02 -47.49 14.02
N ALA A 359 -24.59 -48.76 14.05
CA ALA A 359 -24.68 -49.60 15.22
C ALA A 359 -23.53 -49.28 16.15
N SER A 360 -23.76 -49.14 17.44
CA SER A 360 -22.77 -48.87 18.48
C SER A 360 -21.60 -49.83 18.31
N ILE A 361 -20.41 -49.25 17.98
CA ILE A 361 -19.17 -50.02 17.80
C ILE A 361 -18.75 -50.48 19.20
N ASP A 362 -18.88 -51.80 19.50
CA ASP A 362 -18.41 -52.35 20.76
C ASP A 362 -16.87 -52.48 20.73
N SER A 363 -16.18 -51.52 21.31
CA SER A 363 -14.70 -51.51 21.43
C SER A 363 -14.18 -52.76 22.12
N ALA A 364 -14.88 -53.29 23.12
CA ALA A 364 -14.45 -54.50 23.83
C ALA A 364 -14.49 -55.74 22.93
N ALA A 365 -15.52 -55.85 22.08
CA ALA A 365 -15.64 -56.96 21.10
C ALA A 365 -14.52 -56.91 20.05
N ILE A 366 -14.19 -55.72 19.54
CA ILE A 366 -13.07 -55.53 18.58
C ILE A 366 -11.77 -55.94 19.25
N LEU A 367 -11.49 -55.52 20.44
CA LEU A 367 -10.24 -55.82 21.16
C LEU A 367 -10.07 -57.29 21.54
N LYS A 368 -11.16 -58.04 21.77
CA LYS A 368 -11.10 -59.48 21.99
C LYS A 368 -10.56 -60.24 20.80
N GLY A 369 -10.82 -59.77 19.58
CA GLY A 369 -10.34 -60.38 18.33
C GLY A 369 -8.88 -60.00 17.97
N LEU A 370 -8.22 -59.09 18.67
CA LEU A 370 -6.88 -58.59 18.38
C LEU A 370 -5.78 -59.38 19.10
N SER A 371 -4.65 -59.60 18.44
CA SER A 371 -3.44 -60.11 19.05
C SER A 371 -2.86 -59.17 20.11
N SER A 372 -2.03 -59.73 21.04
CA SER A 372 -1.32 -58.86 22.02
C SER A 372 -0.47 -57.82 21.34
N LYS A 373 0.18 -58.17 20.22
CA LYS A 373 1.02 -57.25 19.44
C LYS A 373 0.20 -56.08 18.83
N ASP A 374 -1.00 -56.37 18.32
CA ASP A 374 -1.89 -55.32 17.78
C ASP A 374 -2.39 -54.38 18.89
N LYS A 375 -2.71 -54.94 20.09
CA LYS A 375 -3.10 -54.12 21.26
C LYS A 375 -1.96 -53.20 21.72
N ASP A 376 -0.72 -53.68 21.72
CA ASP A 376 0.44 -52.84 22.06
C ASP A 376 0.74 -51.80 21.01
N ALA A 377 0.51 -52.08 19.71
CA ALA A 377 0.57 -51.11 18.64
C ALA A 377 -0.50 -49.97 18.79
N ILE A 378 -1.72 -50.34 19.22
CA ILE A 378 -2.78 -49.37 19.51
C ILE A 378 -2.41 -48.46 20.68
N LYS A 379 -1.90 -49.05 21.79
CA LYS A 379 -1.41 -48.27 22.94
C LYS A 379 -0.32 -47.26 22.55
N GLU A 380 0.61 -47.71 21.71
CA GLU A 380 1.70 -46.87 21.21
C GLU A 380 1.17 -45.73 20.32
N LYS A 381 0.16 -46.00 19.49
CA LYS A 381 -0.50 -44.95 18.70
C LYS A 381 -1.16 -43.89 19.58
N PHE A 382 -1.89 -44.27 20.64
CA PHE A 382 -2.44 -43.31 21.61
C PHE A 382 -1.33 -42.50 22.28
N ARG A 383 -0.24 -43.16 22.69
CA ARG A 383 0.89 -42.51 23.33
C ARG A 383 1.52 -41.44 22.41
N LEU A 384 1.82 -41.82 21.16
CA LEU A 384 2.39 -40.90 20.16
C LEU A 384 1.45 -39.76 19.83
N PHE A 385 0.15 -40.04 19.68
CA PHE A 385 -0.87 -39.02 19.50
C PHE A 385 -0.87 -38.02 20.66
N ASN A 386 -0.95 -38.53 21.90
CA ASN A 386 -1.00 -37.64 23.08
C ASN A 386 0.24 -36.72 23.13
N THR A 387 1.45 -37.30 22.90
CA THR A 387 2.68 -36.51 22.95
C THR A 387 2.68 -35.40 21.88
N SER A 388 2.46 -35.74 20.62
CA SER A 388 2.49 -34.77 19.53
C SER A 388 1.32 -33.76 19.62
N PHE A 389 0.15 -34.20 20.08
CA PHE A 389 -1.01 -33.33 20.28
C PHE A 389 -0.77 -32.32 21.39
N ASP A 390 -0.29 -32.77 22.56
CA ASP A 390 -0.02 -31.90 23.70
C ASP A 390 1.06 -30.85 23.39
N GLU A 391 2.11 -31.25 22.66
CA GLU A 391 3.16 -30.33 22.20
C GLU A 391 2.58 -29.23 21.29
N LEU A 392 1.71 -29.61 20.34
CA LEU A 392 1.07 -28.64 19.45
C LEU A 392 0.05 -27.74 20.17
N VAL A 393 -0.70 -28.27 21.14
CA VAL A 393 -1.58 -27.47 22.00
C VAL A 393 -0.77 -26.46 22.81
N ALA A 394 0.33 -26.88 23.43
CA ALA A 394 1.24 -25.99 24.16
C ALA A 394 1.83 -24.92 23.22
N LYS A 395 2.25 -25.33 22.01
CA LYS A 395 2.75 -24.42 20.99
C LYS A 395 1.68 -23.41 20.57
N HIS A 396 0.45 -23.86 20.28
CA HIS A 396 -0.67 -22.95 19.95
C HIS A 396 -0.86 -21.87 21.02
N LYS A 397 -0.89 -22.26 22.29
CA LYS A 397 -1.04 -21.34 23.43
C LYS A 397 0.13 -20.37 23.62
N SER A 398 1.31 -20.70 23.12
CA SER A 398 2.51 -19.85 23.17
C SER A 398 2.58 -18.81 22.03
N LEU A 399 1.72 -18.93 21.00
CA LEU A 399 1.72 -18.05 19.85
C LEU A 399 0.78 -16.84 20.09
N SER A 400 1.24 -15.67 19.70
CA SER A 400 0.42 -14.45 19.70
C SER A 400 -0.37 -14.41 18.39
N MET A 401 -1.69 -14.52 18.49
CA MET A 401 -2.59 -14.55 17.34
C MET A 401 -3.60 -13.42 17.40
N GLU A 402 -3.83 -12.75 16.27
CA GLU A 402 -5.00 -11.90 16.10
C GLU A 402 -6.28 -12.75 16.32
N ARG A 403 -7.32 -12.16 16.88
CA ARG A 403 -8.54 -12.89 17.25
C ARG A 403 -9.12 -13.70 16.09
N GLU A 404 -9.21 -13.07 14.92
CA GLU A 404 -9.76 -13.69 13.71
C GLU A 404 -8.89 -14.87 13.22
N VAL A 405 -7.56 -14.76 13.39
CA VAL A 405 -6.61 -15.83 13.05
C VAL A 405 -6.75 -16.98 14.04
N LYS A 406 -6.83 -16.69 15.34
CA LYS A 406 -7.02 -17.68 16.40
C LYS A 406 -8.29 -18.49 16.17
N ASP A 407 -9.41 -17.82 15.96
CA ASP A 407 -10.71 -18.44 15.68
C ASP A 407 -10.67 -19.33 14.42
N LEU A 408 -10.01 -18.84 13.36
CA LEU A 408 -9.87 -19.60 12.10
C LEU A 408 -9.05 -20.87 12.30
N LEU A 409 -7.86 -20.75 12.89
CA LEU A 409 -6.92 -21.85 13.04
C LEU A 409 -7.44 -22.90 14.02
N SER A 410 -8.07 -22.48 15.13
CA SER A 410 -8.68 -23.40 16.10
C SER A 410 -9.77 -24.26 15.46
N ARG A 411 -10.67 -23.64 14.67
CA ARG A 411 -11.73 -24.37 13.93
C ARG A 411 -11.14 -25.36 12.90
N GLN A 412 -10.13 -24.92 12.13
CA GLN A 412 -9.49 -25.80 11.13
C GLN A 412 -8.83 -27.02 11.77
N VAL A 413 -8.12 -26.81 12.88
CA VAL A 413 -7.47 -27.89 13.61
C VAL A 413 -8.50 -28.85 14.22
N GLN A 414 -9.56 -28.31 14.85
CA GLN A 414 -10.65 -29.10 15.37
C GLN A 414 -11.29 -29.96 14.29
N GLN A 415 -11.67 -29.38 13.17
CA GLN A 415 -12.29 -30.08 12.03
C GLN A 415 -11.37 -31.19 11.47
N MET A 416 -10.06 -31.02 11.55
CA MET A 416 -9.09 -32.00 11.05
C MET A 416 -8.87 -33.16 12.04
N ILE A 417 -8.75 -32.89 13.34
CA ILE A 417 -8.33 -33.87 14.35
C ILE A 417 -9.49 -34.56 15.04
N GLU A 418 -10.50 -33.79 15.49
CA GLU A 418 -11.56 -34.31 16.36
C GLU A 418 -12.32 -35.48 15.72
N PRO A 419 -12.76 -35.45 14.45
CA PRO A 419 -13.46 -36.60 13.85
C PRO A 419 -12.58 -37.84 13.76
N LEU A 420 -11.27 -37.68 13.51
CA LEU A 420 -10.32 -38.81 13.45
C LEU A 420 -10.13 -39.41 14.83
N TYR A 421 -9.96 -38.54 15.85
CA TYR A 421 -9.81 -39.00 17.22
C TYR A 421 -11.05 -39.73 17.72
N CYS A 422 -12.23 -39.17 17.55
CA CYS A 422 -13.49 -39.78 17.97
C CYS A 422 -13.69 -41.15 17.34
N ARG A 423 -13.41 -41.27 16.01
CA ARG A 423 -13.48 -42.60 15.32
C ARG A 423 -12.48 -43.59 15.86
N PHE A 424 -11.25 -43.17 16.14
CA PHE A 424 -10.19 -44.05 16.70
C PHE A 424 -10.52 -44.41 18.14
N TRP A 425 -11.03 -43.46 18.94
CA TRP A 425 -11.48 -43.67 20.32
C TRP A 425 -12.64 -44.68 20.38
N ASP A 426 -13.65 -44.55 19.55
CA ASP A 426 -14.81 -45.44 19.50
C ASP A 426 -14.38 -46.92 19.31
N ARG A 427 -13.33 -47.15 18.54
CA ARG A 427 -12.86 -48.48 18.23
C ARG A 427 -11.95 -49.08 19.30
N TYR A 428 -11.16 -48.25 19.97
CA TYR A 428 -9.99 -48.75 20.70
C TYR A 428 -9.84 -48.24 22.15
N HIS A 429 -10.73 -47.40 22.69
CA HIS A 429 -10.57 -46.81 24.04
C HIS A 429 -10.47 -47.85 25.16
N GLU A 430 -11.13 -49.03 25.03
CA GLU A 430 -11.06 -50.11 26.01
C GLU A 430 -9.69 -50.79 26.09
N VAL A 431 -8.73 -50.47 25.22
CA VAL A 431 -7.36 -51.03 25.27
C VAL A 431 -6.67 -50.71 26.59
N ASP A 432 -7.05 -49.62 27.24
CA ASP A 432 -6.52 -49.16 28.54
C ASP A 432 -7.35 -49.61 29.74
N LYS A 433 -8.48 -50.26 29.53
CA LYS A 433 -9.42 -50.71 30.58
C LYS A 433 -9.77 -49.59 31.59
N GLY A 434 -9.95 -48.38 31.10
CA GLY A 434 -10.28 -47.21 31.93
C GLY A 434 -9.16 -46.70 32.85
N LYS A 435 -7.91 -47.16 32.68
CA LYS A 435 -6.79 -46.75 33.54
C LYS A 435 -6.23 -45.37 33.23
N GLY A 436 -6.57 -44.76 32.11
CA GLY A 436 -6.08 -43.41 31.71
C GLY A 436 -4.58 -43.35 31.38
N LYS A 437 -3.91 -44.50 31.25
CA LYS A 437 -2.46 -44.56 31.02
C LYS A 437 -2.09 -44.29 29.56
N TYR A 438 -2.92 -44.72 28.61
CA TYR A 438 -2.71 -44.54 27.18
C TYR A 438 -3.81 -43.68 26.55
N VAL A 439 -5.07 -43.88 26.93
CA VAL A 439 -6.23 -43.10 26.48
C VAL A 439 -6.37 -41.90 27.44
N LYS A 440 -5.66 -40.80 27.14
CA LYS A 440 -5.61 -39.58 27.97
C LYS A 440 -6.89 -38.79 27.91
N TYR A 441 -7.51 -38.69 26.73
CA TYR A 441 -8.70 -37.93 26.49
C TYR A 441 -9.90 -38.83 26.19
N ASP A 442 -11.06 -38.58 26.77
CA ASP A 442 -12.35 -39.02 26.22
C ASP A 442 -12.85 -38.03 25.14
N LYS A 443 -13.98 -38.29 24.55
CA LYS A 443 -14.54 -37.43 23.51
C LYS A 443 -14.85 -36.01 24.00
N ALA A 444 -15.38 -35.89 25.23
CA ALA A 444 -15.68 -34.58 25.83
C ALA A 444 -14.39 -33.84 26.18
N GLY A 445 -13.40 -34.56 26.70
CA GLY A 445 -12.08 -33.99 27.05
C GLY A 445 -11.35 -33.41 25.84
N ILE A 446 -11.31 -34.12 24.71
CA ILE A 446 -10.65 -33.61 23.52
C ILE A 446 -11.41 -32.40 22.91
N SER A 447 -12.74 -32.45 22.87
CA SER A 447 -13.57 -31.31 22.47
C SER A 447 -13.32 -30.10 23.38
N GLY A 448 -13.19 -30.30 24.69
CA GLY A 448 -12.83 -29.25 25.67
C GLY A 448 -11.47 -28.63 25.40
N VAL A 449 -10.47 -29.43 24.99
CA VAL A 449 -9.16 -28.88 24.58
C VAL A 449 -9.31 -27.95 23.37
N PHE A 450 -10.04 -28.37 22.31
CA PHE A 450 -10.25 -27.50 21.15
C PHE A 450 -10.99 -26.22 21.48
N LEU A 451 -12.00 -26.28 22.34
CA LEU A 451 -12.67 -25.06 22.84
C LEU A 451 -11.72 -24.11 23.55
N SER A 452 -10.69 -24.64 24.24
CA SER A 452 -9.68 -23.83 24.93
C SER A 452 -8.65 -23.19 23.99
N LEU A 453 -8.64 -23.55 22.71
CA LEU A 453 -7.77 -22.99 21.68
C LEU A 453 -8.38 -21.76 20.99
N GLY A 454 -9.69 -21.62 21.02
CA GLY A 454 -10.43 -20.49 20.44
C GLY A 454 -10.35 -19.16 21.19
#